data_04a6bc8cf1ed93e8829e388448154170
#
_entry.id   04a6bc8cf1ed93e8829e388448154170
#
_cell.length_a   1.000
_cell.length_b   1.000
_cell.length_c   1.000
_cell.angle_alpha   90.00
_cell.angle_beta   90.00
_cell.angle_gamma   90.00
#
_symmetry.space_group_name_H-M   'P 1'
#
loop_
_entity.id
_entity.type
_entity.pdbx_description
1 polymer ?
#
loop_
_entity_poly.entity_id
_entity_poly.type
_entity_poly.pdbx_seq_one_letter_code
_entity_poly.pdbx_strand_id
1 'polypeptide(L)'
;MQKMFVLKIQLLLVVVSFLFHSTLVAQNPDSLPHRPQFHFSPKENWMNDPNGLVYYKGEYHLFFQHYPKATVWGPMHWGHAVSKDLVHWEQLPIALYPDSLGLIFSGSIVIDSLNTSGTKSGEVAPLIAIFTYHDLEKEKNDSLNCQFQGMAFSNDKGRTWKKYATNPILKNGIHKDFRDPNVFWYSPENKWVMTLAVGDHVEFYDSKDLKSWNKTGEFGKNEGSHGGVWECPSLIKIKVDGTKKEKWVLIQSIGRGGPTDGGSATQYFVGEFDGTTFKNANSNEKIFWLDYGSDNYASVVFCNGPDNKHILIGWMSNWLYATKVPTEKWRSAMTLPRELKLKDTENGFRLFQEPLKTFKELRKNQVFIKSDALRNKKDTIEVIHNSKLNEIYLEVNLQKTKAESFSVVASNRVGEQLEIGYNAESHNYYIDRTKSGKVDFEKSFSSVALAPRTSNNSEIKMHIFLDVASVEVFCDDGETTLTDIFFPTEDFTKIDLVGNKNLFLKTKATGEKVETRNKFYELKN
;
A
#
# COMPACT_ATOMS: atom_id res chain seq x y z
N MET A 1 -55.54 -26.02 -42.54
CA MET A 1 -54.15 -26.47 -42.36
C MET A 1 -53.16 -25.32 -42.25
N GLN A 2 -53.21 -24.26 -43.07
CA GLN A 2 -52.25 -23.13 -42.99
C GLN A 2 -52.29 -22.34 -41.69
N LYS A 3 -53.46 -22.09 -41.08
CA LYS A 3 -53.56 -21.31 -39.81
C LYS A 3 -52.99 -22.06 -38.59
N MET A 4 -53.06 -23.39 -38.58
CA MET A 4 -52.45 -24.21 -37.50
C MET A 4 -50.93 -24.27 -37.61
N PHE A 5 -50.36 -24.16 -38.81
CA PHE A 5 -48.91 -24.19 -39.03
C PHE A 5 -48.24 -22.88 -38.59
N VAL A 6 -48.87 -21.74 -38.84
CA VAL A 6 -48.39 -20.43 -38.42
C VAL A 6 -48.41 -20.27 -36.88
N LEU A 7 -49.45 -20.81 -36.21
CA LEU A 7 -49.56 -20.75 -34.76
C LEU A 7 -48.47 -21.63 -34.05
N LYS A 8 -48.12 -22.77 -34.65
CA LYS A 8 -47.04 -23.63 -34.14
C LYS A 8 -45.64 -23.00 -34.32
N ILE A 9 -45.40 -22.27 -35.41
CA ILE A 9 -44.14 -21.56 -35.66
C ILE A 9 -44.02 -20.36 -34.73
N GLN A 10 -45.09 -19.63 -34.47
CA GLN A 10 -45.07 -18.52 -33.51
C GLN A 10 -44.86 -19.00 -32.07
N LEU A 11 -45.44 -20.13 -31.68
CA LEU A 11 -45.22 -20.71 -30.36
C LEU A 11 -43.77 -21.27 -30.21
N LEU A 12 -43.19 -21.80 -31.28
CA LEU A 12 -41.79 -22.26 -31.27
C LEU A 12 -40.80 -21.11 -31.20
N LEU A 13 -41.05 -19.99 -31.86
CA LEU A 13 -40.24 -18.77 -31.79
C LEU A 13 -40.30 -18.11 -30.41
N VAL A 14 -41.45 -18.14 -29.72
CA VAL A 14 -41.57 -17.62 -28.35
C VAL A 14 -40.84 -18.53 -27.35
N VAL A 15 -40.92 -19.84 -27.49
CA VAL A 15 -40.20 -20.81 -26.63
C VAL A 15 -38.69 -20.71 -26.85
N VAL A 16 -38.24 -20.56 -28.10
CA VAL A 16 -36.80 -20.37 -28.39
C VAL A 16 -36.29 -19.02 -27.88
N SER A 17 -37.14 -17.96 -27.91
CA SER A 17 -36.77 -16.64 -27.33
C SER A 17 -36.66 -16.68 -25.80
N PHE A 18 -37.40 -17.55 -25.10
CA PHE A 18 -37.28 -17.75 -23.65
C PHE A 18 -36.08 -18.62 -23.23
N LEU A 19 -35.54 -19.45 -24.11
CA LEU A 19 -34.37 -20.29 -23.81
C LEU A 19 -33.03 -19.58 -24.01
N PHE A 20 -33.01 -18.39 -24.63
CA PHE A 20 -31.80 -17.58 -24.80
C PHE A 20 -31.72 -16.36 -23.87
N HIS A 21 -32.63 -16.21 -22.90
CA HIS A 21 -32.36 -15.39 -21.75
C HIS A 21 -31.50 -16.20 -20.76
N SER A 22 -30.25 -16.50 -21.14
CA SER A 22 -29.22 -16.73 -20.17
C SER A 22 -29.15 -15.45 -19.33
N THR A 23 -29.70 -15.49 -18.13
CA THR A 23 -29.41 -14.51 -17.10
C THR A 23 -27.90 -14.48 -16.99
N LEU A 24 -27.26 -13.46 -17.56
CA LEU A 24 -25.96 -13.01 -17.13
C LEU A 24 -26.16 -12.60 -15.65
N VAL A 25 -26.08 -13.59 -14.75
CA VAL A 25 -25.90 -13.29 -13.35
C VAL A 25 -24.57 -12.54 -13.31
N ALA A 26 -24.62 -11.24 -13.11
CA ALA A 26 -23.43 -10.46 -12.88
C ALA A 26 -22.69 -11.13 -11.73
N GLN A 27 -21.55 -11.72 -12.03
CA GLN A 27 -20.71 -12.35 -11.02
C GLN A 27 -20.40 -11.29 -9.98
N ASN A 28 -20.69 -11.57 -8.70
CA ASN A 28 -20.33 -10.63 -7.63
C ASN A 28 -18.83 -10.32 -7.77
N PRO A 29 -18.42 -9.07 -7.95
CA PRO A 29 -17.01 -8.71 -8.10
C PRO A 29 -16.12 -9.30 -6.99
N ASP A 30 -16.63 -9.43 -5.76
CA ASP A 30 -15.91 -9.94 -4.60
C ASP A 30 -15.69 -11.47 -4.65
N SER A 31 -16.38 -12.19 -5.54
CA SER A 31 -16.21 -13.63 -5.76
C SER A 31 -15.18 -14.00 -6.82
N LEU A 32 -14.51 -13.02 -7.43
CA LEU A 32 -13.46 -13.28 -8.42
C LEU A 32 -12.24 -13.93 -7.76
N PRO A 33 -11.55 -14.87 -8.45
CA PRO A 33 -10.32 -15.47 -7.93
C PRO A 33 -9.30 -14.42 -7.50
N HIS A 34 -8.66 -14.62 -6.36
CA HIS A 34 -7.63 -13.76 -5.78
C HIS A 34 -8.09 -12.33 -5.42
N ARG A 35 -9.39 -12.01 -5.52
CA ARG A 35 -9.92 -10.70 -5.15
C ARG A 35 -9.72 -10.45 -3.64
N PRO A 36 -8.98 -9.40 -3.24
CA PRO A 36 -8.83 -9.06 -1.84
C PRO A 36 -10.17 -8.86 -1.15
N GLN A 37 -10.26 -9.24 0.12
CA GLN A 37 -11.51 -9.21 0.87
C GLN A 37 -11.53 -8.06 1.88
N PHE A 38 -10.38 -7.57 2.31
CA PHE A 38 -10.26 -6.43 3.22
C PHE A 38 -9.20 -5.40 2.80
N HIS A 39 -8.59 -5.57 1.63
CA HIS A 39 -7.75 -4.55 0.98
C HIS A 39 -8.54 -3.85 -0.13
N PHE A 40 -8.28 -2.58 -0.34
CA PHE A 40 -8.85 -1.88 -1.48
C PHE A 40 -8.26 -2.42 -2.78
N SER A 41 -9.13 -2.72 -3.74
CA SER A 41 -8.77 -3.03 -5.14
C SER A 41 -9.78 -2.38 -6.08
N PRO A 42 -9.40 -2.01 -7.33
CA PRO A 42 -10.33 -1.39 -8.26
C PRO A 42 -11.43 -2.40 -8.65
N LYS A 43 -12.64 -1.93 -8.90
CA LYS A 43 -13.73 -2.80 -9.38
C LYS A 43 -13.33 -3.57 -10.62
N GLU A 44 -12.61 -2.90 -11.53
CA GLU A 44 -12.15 -3.44 -12.81
C GLU A 44 -10.83 -2.81 -13.21
N ASN A 45 -10.08 -3.52 -14.07
CA ASN A 45 -8.91 -3.00 -14.80
C ASN A 45 -7.71 -2.65 -13.92
N TRP A 46 -6.79 -1.86 -14.46
CA TRP A 46 -5.50 -1.56 -13.87
C TRP A 46 -5.58 -0.50 -12.76
N MET A 47 -4.81 -0.73 -11.69
CA MET A 47 -4.49 0.26 -10.66
C MET A 47 -3.01 0.17 -10.29
N ASN A 48 -2.38 1.31 -10.01
CA ASN A 48 -1.09 1.40 -9.33
C ASN A 48 -1.12 2.50 -8.25
N ASP A 49 -0.19 3.40 -8.17
CA ASP A 49 0.07 4.33 -7.08
C ASP A 49 -1.17 4.92 -6.40
N PRO A 50 -1.23 4.95 -5.07
CA PRO A 50 -2.17 5.80 -4.34
C PRO A 50 -1.83 7.27 -4.58
N ASN A 51 -2.85 8.08 -4.84
CA ASN A 51 -2.73 9.50 -5.13
C ASN A 51 -3.67 10.32 -4.26
N GLY A 52 -3.33 11.58 -4.03
CA GLY A 52 -4.24 12.55 -3.47
C GLY A 52 -4.90 12.12 -2.15
N LEU A 53 -4.20 11.35 -1.31
CA LEU A 53 -4.74 10.87 -0.05
C LEU A 53 -5.07 12.04 0.87
N VAL A 54 -6.35 12.21 1.22
CA VAL A 54 -6.80 13.30 2.10
C VAL A 54 -7.97 12.89 2.97
N TYR A 55 -7.94 13.26 4.25
CA TYR A 55 -9.10 13.19 5.13
C TYR A 55 -9.81 14.54 5.13
N TYR A 56 -11.08 14.55 4.69
CA TYR A 56 -11.85 15.79 4.59
C TYR A 56 -13.30 15.59 4.99
N LYS A 57 -13.78 16.39 5.96
CA LYS A 57 -15.17 16.42 6.41
C LYS A 57 -15.76 15.06 6.76
N GLY A 58 -14.97 14.19 7.43
CA GLY A 58 -15.40 12.88 7.91
C GLY A 58 -15.23 11.73 6.92
N GLU A 59 -14.59 11.99 5.78
CA GLU A 59 -14.29 10.97 4.77
C GLU A 59 -12.79 10.93 4.45
N TYR A 60 -12.27 9.72 4.29
CA TYR A 60 -10.98 9.46 3.68
C TYR A 60 -11.16 9.33 2.19
N HIS A 61 -10.39 10.08 1.42
CA HIS A 61 -10.37 10.01 -0.04
C HIS A 61 -9.08 9.32 -0.47
N LEU A 62 -9.21 8.28 -1.28
CA LEU A 62 -8.15 7.58 -1.98
C LEU A 62 -8.33 7.81 -3.47
N PHE A 63 -7.43 8.55 -4.08
CA PHE A 63 -7.29 8.56 -5.53
C PHE A 63 -6.19 7.57 -5.89
N PHE A 64 -6.19 7.10 -7.14
CA PHE A 64 -5.21 6.12 -7.57
C PHE A 64 -4.98 6.19 -9.08
N GLN A 65 -3.79 5.84 -9.50
CA GLN A 65 -3.48 5.66 -10.91
C GLN A 65 -4.36 4.56 -11.47
N HIS A 66 -5.10 4.86 -12.53
CA HIS A 66 -6.10 3.95 -13.09
C HIS A 66 -6.11 3.97 -14.60
N TYR A 67 -6.04 2.79 -15.23
CA TYR A 67 -6.35 2.63 -16.64
C TYR A 67 -7.67 1.88 -16.81
N PRO A 68 -8.78 2.57 -17.22
CA PRO A 68 -10.13 1.99 -17.17
C PRO A 68 -10.45 1.03 -18.33
N LYS A 69 -9.50 0.72 -19.22
CA LYS A 69 -9.78 -0.07 -20.43
C LYS A 69 -9.04 -1.42 -20.48
N ALA A 70 -8.08 -1.67 -19.61
CA ALA A 70 -7.33 -2.93 -19.57
C ALA A 70 -6.70 -3.19 -18.20
N THR A 71 -6.25 -4.43 -17.98
CA THR A 71 -5.53 -4.86 -16.78
C THR A 71 -4.00 -4.72 -16.91
N VAL A 72 -3.53 -3.82 -17.76
CA VAL A 72 -2.13 -3.46 -17.93
C VAL A 72 -1.99 -1.94 -17.83
N TRP A 73 -0.77 -1.47 -17.58
CA TRP A 73 -0.48 -0.05 -17.61
C TRP A 73 -0.83 0.58 -18.96
N GLY A 74 -1.41 1.75 -18.95
CA GLY A 74 -1.85 2.45 -20.16
C GLY A 74 -2.15 3.91 -19.88
N PRO A 75 -2.96 4.61 -20.70
CA PRO A 75 -3.32 6.00 -20.48
C PRO A 75 -3.94 6.24 -19.09
N MET A 76 -3.11 6.79 -18.17
CA MET A 76 -3.48 6.95 -16.78
C MET A 76 -4.50 8.04 -16.52
N HIS A 77 -5.45 7.72 -15.64
CA HIS A 77 -6.46 8.58 -15.05
C HIS A 77 -6.28 8.57 -13.53
N TRP A 78 -6.93 9.46 -12.81
CA TRP A 78 -7.14 9.28 -11.38
C TRP A 78 -8.49 8.62 -11.13
N GLY A 79 -8.47 7.35 -10.71
CA GLY A 79 -9.61 6.71 -10.06
C GLY A 79 -9.86 7.36 -8.70
N HIS A 80 -11.02 7.11 -8.09
CA HIS A 80 -11.39 7.70 -6.82
C HIS A 80 -12.21 6.73 -5.98
N ALA A 81 -11.90 6.65 -4.70
CA ALA A 81 -12.69 5.93 -3.70
C ALA A 81 -12.76 6.72 -2.40
N VAL A 82 -13.80 6.49 -1.62
CA VAL A 82 -14.00 7.10 -0.29
C VAL A 82 -14.28 6.03 0.76
N SER A 83 -13.86 6.32 1.99
CA SER A 83 -14.12 5.49 3.15
C SER A 83 -14.35 6.34 4.39
N LYS A 84 -15.12 5.84 5.36
CA LYS A 84 -15.27 6.45 6.69
C LYS A 84 -14.35 5.82 7.73
N ASP A 85 -13.86 4.62 7.48
CA ASP A 85 -13.15 3.77 8.45
C ASP A 85 -11.84 3.17 7.92
N LEU A 86 -11.52 3.40 6.62
CA LEU A 86 -10.36 2.86 5.91
C LEU A 86 -10.40 1.32 5.69
N VAL A 87 -11.52 0.69 6.01
CA VAL A 87 -11.78 -0.74 5.78
C VAL A 87 -12.79 -0.93 4.65
N HIS A 88 -13.90 -0.20 4.72
CA HIS A 88 -14.98 -0.28 3.74
C HIS A 88 -14.88 0.89 2.77
N TRP A 89 -14.71 0.58 1.48
CA TRP A 89 -14.48 1.56 0.44
C TRP A 89 -15.62 1.61 -0.58
N GLU A 90 -16.02 2.81 -0.93
CA GLU A 90 -16.92 3.09 -2.05
C GLU A 90 -16.13 3.70 -3.20
N GLN A 91 -16.02 2.99 -4.32
CA GLN A 91 -15.40 3.53 -5.52
C GLN A 91 -16.38 4.47 -6.23
N LEU A 92 -15.93 5.70 -6.43
CA LEU A 92 -16.62 6.79 -7.11
C LEU A 92 -16.25 6.86 -8.62
N PRO A 93 -16.90 7.72 -9.42
CA PRO A 93 -16.47 7.99 -10.78
C PRO A 93 -15.01 8.49 -10.83
N ILE A 94 -14.36 8.28 -11.99
CA ILE A 94 -13.02 8.79 -12.27
C ILE A 94 -12.98 10.30 -12.03
N ALA A 95 -12.00 10.76 -11.24
CA ALA A 95 -11.86 12.17 -10.86
C ALA A 95 -11.16 13.01 -11.94
N LEU A 96 -10.06 12.50 -12.49
CA LEU A 96 -9.27 13.21 -13.51
C LEU A 96 -9.03 12.33 -14.73
N TYR A 97 -9.28 12.90 -15.89
CA TYR A 97 -9.12 12.28 -17.21
C TYR A 97 -7.94 12.90 -17.95
N PRO A 98 -7.21 12.15 -18.79
CA PRO A 98 -6.28 12.70 -19.76
C PRO A 98 -6.94 13.80 -20.62
N ASP A 99 -6.12 14.73 -21.09
CA ASP A 99 -6.53 15.77 -22.06
C ASP A 99 -5.40 16.08 -23.06
N SER A 100 -5.50 17.19 -23.75
CA SER A 100 -4.51 17.62 -24.75
C SER A 100 -3.10 17.91 -24.18
N LEU A 101 -2.96 18.05 -22.87
CA LEU A 101 -1.68 18.23 -22.18
C LEU A 101 -0.99 16.89 -21.85
N GLY A 102 -1.76 15.79 -21.78
CA GLY A 102 -1.18 14.46 -21.54
C GLY A 102 -2.01 13.59 -20.59
N LEU A 103 -1.38 12.50 -20.16
CA LEU A 103 -1.89 11.56 -19.16
C LEU A 103 -1.84 12.19 -17.77
N ILE A 104 -2.63 11.65 -16.84
CA ILE A 104 -2.66 12.11 -15.46
C ILE A 104 -1.82 11.16 -14.60
N PHE A 105 -0.58 11.54 -14.31
CA PHE A 105 0.32 10.82 -13.43
C PHE A 105 0.10 11.19 -11.96
N SER A 106 0.91 10.61 -11.07
CA SER A 106 0.75 10.71 -9.63
C SER A 106 0.87 12.14 -9.10
N GLY A 107 0.38 12.34 -7.88
CA GLY A 107 0.41 13.61 -7.17
C GLY A 107 -0.37 13.58 -5.86
N SER A 108 -0.59 14.75 -5.28
CA SER A 108 -1.18 14.93 -3.95
C SER A 108 -2.37 15.88 -3.95
N ILE A 109 -3.13 15.86 -2.85
CA ILE A 109 -4.23 16.80 -2.60
C ILE A 109 -3.99 17.56 -1.29
N VAL A 110 -4.27 18.85 -1.30
CA VAL A 110 -4.29 19.71 -0.11
C VAL A 110 -5.65 20.37 0.06
N ILE A 111 -5.96 20.77 1.31
CA ILE A 111 -7.12 21.58 1.67
C ILE A 111 -6.68 23.04 1.71
N ASP A 112 -7.11 23.87 0.77
CA ASP A 112 -6.81 25.29 0.74
C ASP A 112 -7.76 26.09 1.62
N SER A 113 -7.62 25.94 2.94
CA SER A 113 -8.49 26.58 3.93
C SER A 113 -8.40 28.10 3.90
N LEU A 114 -7.26 28.65 3.50
CA LEU A 114 -7.00 30.08 3.40
C LEU A 114 -7.40 30.68 2.04
N ASN A 115 -7.83 29.82 1.10
CA ASN A 115 -8.15 30.21 -0.27
C ASN A 115 -7.00 30.97 -0.97
N THR A 116 -5.78 30.51 -0.76
CA THR A 116 -4.59 31.11 -1.38
C THR A 116 -4.61 30.95 -2.89
N SER A 117 -5.20 29.85 -3.38
CA SER A 117 -5.40 29.61 -4.81
C SER A 117 -6.47 30.51 -5.45
N GLY A 118 -7.34 31.15 -4.65
CA GLY A 118 -8.46 31.92 -5.16
C GLY A 118 -9.51 31.09 -5.92
N THR A 119 -9.54 29.75 -5.71
CA THR A 119 -10.47 28.85 -6.42
C THR A 119 -11.73 28.53 -5.63
N LYS A 120 -11.83 29.03 -4.38
CA LYS A 120 -12.98 28.78 -3.52
C LYS A 120 -14.28 29.30 -4.15
N SER A 121 -15.26 28.43 -4.18
CA SER A 121 -16.64 28.74 -4.56
C SER A 121 -17.58 28.05 -3.55
N GLY A 122 -18.38 28.85 -2.84
CA GLY A 122 -19.25 28.35 -1.78
C GLY A 122 -18.59 28.36 -0.39
N GLU A 123 -19.16 27.60 0.56
CA GLU A 123 -18.81 27.67 1.98
C GLU A 123 -17.61 26.79 2.37
N VAL A 124 -17.43 25.66 1.70
CA VAL A 124 -16.34 24.71 2.04
C VAL A 124 -15.02 25.13 1.43
N ALA A 125 -13.92 24.82 2.12
CA ALA A 125 -12.58 25.01 1.56
C ALA A 125 -12.38 24.11 0.34
N PRO A 126 -11.78 24.59 -0.74
CA PRO A 126 -11.53 23.76 -1.90
C PRO A 126 -10.47 22.70 -1.60
N LEU A 127 -10.63 21.53 -2.20
CA LEU A 127 -9.56 20.56 -2.36
C LEU A 127 -8.78 20.91 -3.62
N ILE A 128 -7.46 20.96 -3.51
CA ILE A 128 -6.56 21.27 -4.62
C ILE A 128 -5.70 20.04 -4.90
N ALA A 129 -5.84 19.47 -6.08
CA ALA A 129 -4.97 18.42 -6.60
C ALA A 129 -3.81 19.04 -7.38
N ILE A 130 -2.59 18.66 -7.02
CA ILE A 130 -1.37 18.96 -7.78
C ILE A 130 -0.84 17.61 -8.27
N PHE A 131 -0.66 17.48 -9.58
CA PHE A 131 -0.36 16.21 -10.23
C PHE A 131 0.56 16.42 -11.44
N THR A 132 1.14 15.34 -11.92
CA THR A 132 1.99 15.38 -13.10
C THR A 132 1.19 15.09 -14.37
N TYR A 133 1.31 15.95 -15.36
CA TYR A 133 0.99 15.63 -16.74
C TYR A 133 2.16 14.89 -17.39
N HIS A 134 1.85 13.83 -18.12
CA HIS A 134 2.83 13.08 -18.91
C HIS A 134 2.44 13.09 -20.40
N ASP A 135 3.27 13.74 -21.21
CA ASP A 135 3.07 13.89 -22.65
C ASP A 135 3.77 12.75 -23.40
N LEU A 136 2.99 11.73 -23.81
CA LEU A 136 3.50 10.55 -24.51
C LEU A 136 4.14 10.87 -25.87
N GLU A 137 3.68 11.90 -26.57
CA GLU A 137 4.25 12.25 -27.88
C GLU A 137 5.65 12.86 -27.71
N LYS A 138 5.84 13.66 -26.67
CA LYS A 138 7.17 14.16 -26.33
C LYS A 138 8.09 13.05 -25.84
N GLU A 139 7.60 12.13 -25.03
CA GLU A 139 8.38 10.97 -24.57
C GLU A 139 8.87 10.12 -25.74
N LYS A 140 8.00 9.78 -26.70
CA LYS A 140 8.37 9.03 -27.91
C LYS A 140 9.45 9.70 -28.75
N ASN A 141 9.51 11.02 -28.70
CA ASN A 141 10.52 11.82 -29.38
C ASN A 141 11.76 12.08 -28.51
N ASP A 142 11.93 11.34 -27.41
CA ASP A 142 13.02 11.47 -26.43
C ASP A 142 13.20 12.89 -25.87
N SER A 143 12.11 13.61 -25.73
CA SER A 143 12.10 14.98 -25.23
C SER A 143 12.25 15.01 -23.71
N LEU A 144 13.16 15.83 -23.20
CA LEU A 144 13.39 15.98 -21.77
C LEU A 144 12.23 16.64 -21.02
N ASN A 145 11.30 17.30 -21.70
CA ASN A 145 10.21 18.05 -21.07
C ASN A 145 8.84 17.37 -21.24
N CYS A 146 8.80 16.05 -21.21
CA CYS A 146 7.56 15.29 -21.34
C CYS A 146 6.70 15.31 -20.05
N GLN A 147 7.28 15.65 -18.89
CA GLN A 147 6.59 15.72 -17.59
C GLN A 147 6.58 17.15 -17.03
N PHE A 148 5.43 17.59 -16.53
CA PHE A 148 5.25 18.93 -15.95
C PHE A 148 4.04 18.92 -15.00
N GLN A 149 3.97 19.86 -14.05
CA GLN A 149 2.95 19.80 -13.00
C GLN A 149 1.70 20.58 -13.39
N GLY A 150 0.54 19.97 -13.10
CA GLY A 150 -0.78 20.53 -13.28
C GLY A 150 -1.56 20.67 -11.98
N MET A 151 -2.64 21.44 -12.03
CA MET A 151 -3.54 21.67 -10.92
C MET A 151 -4.99 21.40 -11.33
N ALA A 152 -5.77 20.81 -10.42
CA ALA A 152 -7.21 20.75 -10.48
C ALA A 152 -7.80 21.05 -9.10
N PHE A 153 -9.07 21.44 -9.04
CA PHE A 153 -9.72 21.76 -7.78
C PHE A 153 -11.17 21.26 -7.73
N SER A 154 -11.63 21.02 -6.49
CA SER A 154 -13.00 20.62 -6.17
C SER A 154 -13.58 21.52 -5.09
N ASN A 155 -14.81 21.99 -5.29
CA ASN A 155 -15.58 22.79 -4.33
C ASN A 155 -16.77 22.01 -3.72
N ASP A 156 -16.88 20.72 -3.99
CA ASP A 156 -17.97 19.84 -3.57
C ASP A 156 -17.49 18.60 -2.81
N LYS A 157 -16.44 18.77 -1.99
CA LYS A 157 -15.82 17.71 -1.20
C LYS A 157 -15.27 16.56 -2.06
N GLY A 158 -14.63 16.88 -3.18
CA GLY A 158 -13.99 15.90 -4.07
C GLY A 158 -14.93 15.14 -5.00
N ARG A 159 -16.21 15.49 -5.10
CA ARG A 159 -17.15 14.78 -5.97
C ARG A 159 -16.98 15.13 -7.45
N THR A 160 -16.69 16.40 -7.75
CA THR A 160 -16.33 16.84 -9.11
C THR A 160 -15.05 17.66 -9.11
N TRP A 161 -14.33 17.61 -10.22
CA TRP A 161 -13.03 18.24 -10.37
C TRP A 161 -12.97 19.12 -11.61
N LYS A 162 -12.40 20.29 -11.46
CA LYS A 162 -12.13 21.24 -12.55
C LYS A 162 -10.64 21.47 -12.67
N LYS A 163 -10.07 21.19 -13.84
CA LYS A 163 -8.68 21.52 -14.15
C LYS A 163 -8.47 23.03 -14.22
N TYR A 164 -7.34 23.48 -13.73
CA TYR A 164 -6.97 24.90 -13.79
C TYR A 164 -6.74 25.33 -15.25
N ALA A 165 -7.33 26.45 -15.64
CA ALA A 165 -7.38 26.86 -17.05
C ALA A 165 -5.99 27.21 -17.64
N THR A 166 -5.05 27.61 -16.78
CA THR A 166 -3.69 28.02 -17.17
C THR A 166 -2.62 26.97 -16.82
N ASN A 167 -3.00 25.68 -16.78
CA ASN A 167 -2.01 24.61 -16.70
C ASN A 167 -1.03 24.66 -17.88
N PRO A 168 0.24 24.27 -17.71
CA PRO A 168 0.86 23.76 -16.47
C PRO A 168 1.24 24.87 -15.47
N ILE A 169 1.20 24.56 -14.17
CA ILE A 169 1.62 25.44 -13.08
C ILE A 169 3.13 25.42 -12.81
N LEU A 170 3.81 24.35 -13.18
CA LEU A 170 5.26 24.23 -13.12
C LEU A 170 5.76 23.49 -14.35
N LYS A 171 6.52 24.18 -15.19
CA LYS A 171 7.13 23.61 -16.41
C LYS A 171 8.48 22.97 -16.07
N ASN A 172 8.77 21.88 -16.77
CA ASN A 172 10.08 21.26 -16.77
C ASN A 172 10.82 21.68 -18.04
N GLY A 173 12.11 22.00 -17.93
CA GLY A 173 12.93 22.37 -19.07
C GLY A 173 14.04 21.40 -19.44
N ILE A 174 14.49 20.57 -18.47
CA ILE A 174 15.77 19.86 -18.61
C ILE A 174 15.77 18.41 -18.05
N HIS A 175 14.71 17.98 -17.33
CA HIS A 175 14.68 16.67 -16.70
C HIS A 175 13.81 15.70 -17.49
N LYS A 176 14.26 14.46 -17.65
CA LYS A 176 13.45 13.37 -18.22
C LYS A 176 12.37 12.94 -17.24
N ASP A 177 12.76 12.71 -16.00
CA ASP A 177 11.87 12.32 -14.88
C ASP A 177 11.68 13.54 -13.99
N PHE A 178 10.43 14.01 -13.88
CA PHE A 178 10.05 15.23 -13.16
C PHE A 178 8.59 15.12 -12.72
N ARG A 179 8.32 14.33 -11.65
CA ARG A 179 6.97 13.88 -11.33
C ARG A 179 6.66 13.71 -9.87
N ASP A 180 5.39 13.37 -9.59
CA ASP A 180 4.83 12.95 -8.32
C ASP A 180 4.91 14.04 -7.22
N PRO A 181 4.32 15.22 -7.44
CA PRO A 181 4.36 16.31 -6.48
C PRO A 181 3.61 15.97 -5.19
N ASN A 182 4.31 16.09 -4.05
CA ASN A 182 3.72 16.03 -2.72
C ASN A 182 3.72 17.43 -2.11
N VAL A 183 2.55 17.99 -1.83
CA VAL A 183 2.37 19.38 -1.38
C VAL A 183 1.83 19.42 0.05
N PHE A 184 2.35 20.33 0.85
CA PHE A 184 1.87 20.61 2.21
C PHE A 184 2.04 22.08 2.59
N TRP A 185 1.29 22.51 3.61
CA TRP A 185 1.41 23.87 4.17
C TRP A 185 2.54 23.96 5.19
N TYR A 186 3.52 24.83 4.93
CA TYR A 186 4.62 25.12 5.85
C TYR A 186 4.31 26.38 6.68
N SER A 187 3.72 26.15 7.87
CA SER A 187 3.21 27.22 8.72
C SER A 187 4.24 28.25 9.19
N PRO A 188 5.53 27.90 9.46
CA PRO A 188 6.49 28.88 9.93
C PRO A 188 6.68 30.08 9.00
N GLU A 189 6.52 29.89 7.69
CA GLU A 189 6.70 30.93 6.68
C GLU A 189 5.43 31.25 5.89
N ASN A 190 4.28 30.68 6.28
CA ASN A 190 3.00 30.87 5.60
C ASN A 190 3.11 30.64 4.09
N LYS A 191 3.58 29.46 3.70
CA LYS A 191 3.78 29.05 2.30
C LYS A 191 3.43 27.59 2.09
N TRP A 192 3.13 27.25 0.86
CA TRP A 192 3.07 25.88 0.38
C TRP A 192 4.48 25.40 0.04
N VAL A 193 4.77 24.15 0.35
CA VAL A 193 5.99 23.46 -0.08
C VAL A 193 5.58 22.26 -0.92
N MET A 194 6.29 22.05 -2.02
CA MET A 194 6.19 20.87 -2.88
C MET A 194 7.50 20.10 -2.80
N THR A 195 7.43 18.82 -2.51
CA THR A 195 8.50 17.85 -2.73
C THR A 195 8.24 17.13 -4.04
N LEU A 196 9.17 17.14 -4.97
CA LEU A 196 9.02 16.62 -6.32
C LEU A 196 10.16 15.63 -6.61
N ALA A 197 9.83 14.46 -7.15
CA ALA A 197 10.83 13.50 -7.61
C ALA A 197 11.46 13.94 -8.94
N VAL A 198 12.79 13.96 -8.99
CA VAL A 198 13.56 14.42 -10.17
C VAL A 198 14.72 13.45 -10.41
N GLY A 199 14.55 12.55 -11.38
CA GLY A 199 15.52 11.50 -11.63
C GLY A 199 15.72 10.60 -10.41
N ASP A 200 16.86 10.70 -9.74
CA ASP A 200 17.25 9.89 -8.57
C ASP A 200 17.40 10.70 -7.28
N HIS A 201 16.72 11.84 -7.18
CA HIS A 201 16.70 12.71 -6.01
C HIS A 201 15.35 13.44 -5.90
N VAL A 202 15.16 14.28 -4.89
CA VAL A 202 14.02 15.17 -4.77
C VAL A 202 14.44 16.62 -4.87
N GLU A 203 13.57 17.45 -5.43
CA GLU A 203 13.66 18.90 -5.40
C GLU A 203 12.53 19.49 -4.55
N PHE A 204 12.83 20.60 -3.87
CA PHE A 204 11.87 21.38 -3.10
C PHE A 204 11.49 22.66 -3.83
N TYR A 205 10.21 22.97 -3.80
CA TYR A 205 9.66 24.19 -4.37
C TYR A 205 8.76 24.87 -3.35
N ASP A 206 8.65 26.20 -3.40
CA ASP A 206 7.68 26.93 -2.60
C ASP A 206 6.69 27.75 -3.45
N SER A 207 5.53 28.02 -2.86
CA SER A 207 4.46 28.82 -3.47
C SER A 207 3.64 29.56 -2.41
N LYS A 208 3.14 30.74 -2.76
CA LYS A 208 2.15 31.47 -1.95
C LYS A 208 0.70 31.24 -2.42
N ASP A 209 0.51 30.72 -3.62
CA ASP A 209 -0.78 30.67 -4.31
C ASP A 209 -1.12 29.33 -4.97
N LEU A 210 -0.27 28.29 -4.81
CA LEU A 210 -0.38 26.98 -5.46
C LEU A 210 -0.29 26.99 -7.01
N LYS A 211 -0.02 28.16 -7.61
CA LYS A 211 0.01 28.35 -9.07
C LYS A 211 1.39 28.72 -9.58
N SER A 212 2.15 29.43 -8.76
CA SER A 212 3.50 29.89 -9.08
C SER A 212 4.48 29.26 -8.12
N TRP A 213 5.48 28.55 -8.63
CA TRP A 213 6.40 27.75 -7.85
C TRP A 213 7.85 28.14 -8.13
N ASN A 214 8.64 28.27 -7.05
CA ASN A 214 10.07 28.56 -7.11
C ASN A 214 10.86 27.42 -6.49
N LYS A 215 11.89 26.92 -7.17
CA LYS A 215 12.82 25.94 -6.60
C LYS A 215 13.56 26.56 -5.42
N THR A 216 13.61 25.85 -4.29
CA THR A 216 14.26 26.29 -3.05
C THR A 216 15.42 25.41 -2.63
N GLY A 217 15.41 24.12 -2.98
CA GLY A 217 16.45 23.19 -2.57
C GLY A 217 16.32 21.83 -3.24
N GLU A 218 17.17 20.90 -2.81
CA GLU A 218 17.18 19.52 -3.27
C GLU A 218 17.75 18.59 -2.19
N PHE A 219 17.47 17.28 -2.27
CA PHE A 219 18.02 16.28 -1.37
C PHE A 219 18.08 14.92 -2.07
N GLY A 220 19.07 14.09 -1.69
CA GLY A 220 19.12 12.68 -2.02
C GLY A 220 20.15 12.30 -3.09
N LYS A 221 20.88 13.24 -3.70
CA LYS A 221 21.88 12.93 -4.74
C LYS A 221 23.00 11.98 -4.28
N ASN A 222 23.28 11.94 -2.98
CA ASN A 222 24.34 11.11 -2.40
C ASN A 222 23.83 10.26 -1.22
N GLU A 223 22.51 10.19 -1.00
CA GLU A 223 21.87 9.48 0.09
C GLU A 223 20.82 8.48 -0.42
N GLY A 224 20.76 7.32 0.22
CA GLY A 224 19.78 6.29 -0.09
C GLY A 224 20.18 5.39 -1.25
N SER A 225 19.20 4.68 -1.79
CA SER A 225 19.36 3.77 -2.92
C SER A 225 19.18 4.51 -4.24
N HIS A 226 20.05 4.23 -5.22
CA HIS A 226 20.06 4.81 -6.55
C HIS A 226 19.96 3.74 -7.66
N GLY A 227 19.35 2.59 -7.38
CA GLY A 227 19.15 1.51 -8.36
C GLY A 227 18.15 1.83 -9.46
N GLY A 228 17.34 2.89 -9.30
CA GLY A 228 16.32 3.33 -10.26
C GLY A 228 15.88 4.76 -10.03
N VAL A 229 14.88 5.19 -10.81
CA VAL A 229 14.26 6.52 -10.67
C VAL A 229 13.54 6.63 -9.34
N TRP A 230 13.64 7.77 -8.68
CA TRP A 230 12.87 8.11 -7.50
C TRP A 230 11.45 8.55 -7.88
N GLU A 231 10.45 8.10 -7.10
CA GLU A 231 9.03 8.34 -7.38
C GLU A 231 8.25 8.53 -6.07
N CYS A 232 7.10 9.17 -6.15
CA CYS A 232 6.11 9.28 -5.08
C CYS A 232 6.71 9.75 -3.73
N PRO A 233 7.38 10.91 -3.64
CA PRO A 233 7.86 11.44 -2.37
C PRO A 233 6.71 11.80 -1.44
N SER A 234 6.89 11.60 -0.13
CA SER A 234 5.98 12.09 0.90
C SER A 234 6.77 12.64 2.08
N LEU A 235 6.77 13.96 2.26
CA LEU A 235 7.49 14.65 3.34
C LEU A 235 6.52 15.04 4.45
N ILE A 236 6.68 14.44 5.62
CA ILE A 236 5.80 14.65 6.77
C ILE A 236 6.59 15.10 8.00
N LYS A 237 5.95 15.90 8.85
CA LYS A 237 6.48 16.26 10.17
C LYS A 237 5.80 15.39 11.22
N ILE A 238 6.57 14.59 11.95
CA ILE A 238 6.06 13.61 12.91
C ILE A 238 6.71 13.78 14.28
N LYS A 239 5.91 13.62 15.34
CA LYS A 239 6.39 13.66 16.71
C LYS A 239 7.15 12.38 17.05
N VAL A 240 8.32 12.52 17.71
CA VAL A 240 9.06 11.40 18.25
C VAL A 240 8.33 10.88 19.48
N ASP A 241 7.95 9.60 19.45
CA ASP A 241 7.13 8.95 20.46
C ASP A 241 7.74 9.08 21.87
N GLY A 242 6.89 9.32 22.88
CA GLY A 242 7.33 9.54 24.26
C GLY A 242 8.04 10.88 24.51
N THR A 243 8.19 11.78 23.54
CA THR A 243 8.90 13.06 23.67
C THR A 243 8.05 14.25 23.20
N LYS A 244 8.60 15.48 23.36
CA LYS A 244 8.05 16.70 22.73
C LYS A 244 8.75 17.07 21.41
N LYS A 245 9.79 16.30 21.02
CA LYS A 245 10.55 16.55 19.80
C LYS A 245 9.74 16.13 18.57
N GLU A 246 9.93 16.85 17.49
CA GLU A 246 9.40 16.52 16.16
C GLU A 246 10.56 16.36 15.20
N LYS A 247 10.39 15.53 14.19
CA LYS A 247 11.32 15.34 13.08
C LYS A 247 10.54 15.33 11.78
N TRP A 248 11.26 15.55 10.70
CA TRP A 248 10.73 15.34 9.36
C TRP A 248 11.09 13.96 8.86
N VAL A 249 10.18 13.32 8.20
CA VAL A 249 10.39 12.02 7.54
C VAL A 249 10.07 12.19 6.07
N LEU A 250 11.05 11.94 5.22
CA LEU A 250 10.88 11.82 3.77
C LEU A 250 10.73 10.34 3.44
N ILE A 251 9.57 9.94 2.95
CA ILE A 251 9.29 8.62 2.40
C ILE A 251 9.49 8.74 0.89
N GLN A 252 10.25 7.81 0.30
CA GLN A 252 10.68 7.93 -1.09
C GLN A 252 10.71 6.57 -1.77
N SER A 253 9.91 6.39 -2.79
CA SER A 253 9.90 5.17 -3.60
C SER A 253 11.02 5.18 -4.64
N ILE A 254 11.48 3.99 -5.02
CA ILE A 254 12.52 3.79 -6.03
C ILE A 254 12.11 2.66 -6.97
N GLY A 255 12.18 2.92 -8.28
CA GLY A 255 11.69 2.01 -9.30
C GLY A 255 12.44 0.68 -9.41
N ARG A 256 13.69 0.62 -8.93
CA ARG A 256 14.54 -0.58 -8.85
C ARG A 256 15.55 -0.45 -7.73
N GLY A 257 16.16 -1.57 -7.34
CA GLY A 257 17.19 -1.61 -6.29
C GLY A 257 16.64 -1.81 -4.89
N GLY A 258 15.42 -2.31 -4.78
CA GLY A 258 14.79 -2.70 -3.52
C GLY A 258 15.46 -3.91 -2.84
N PRO A 259 15.07 -4.23 -1.60
CA PRO A 259 15.73 -5.23 -0.76
C PRO A 259 15.53 -6.67 -1.26
N THR A 260 14.40 -6.95 -1.93
CA THR A 260 14.08 -8.27 -2.47
C THR A 260 14.17 -8.25 -3.99
N ASP A 261 15.03 -9.09 -4.56
CA ASP A 261 15.25 -9.27 -6.00
C ASP A 261 15.57 -7.98 -6.80
N GLY A 262 15.93 -6.89 -6.11
CA GLY A 262 16.24 -5.61 -6.73
C GLY A 262 15.07 -4.93 -7.42
N GLY A 263 13.82 -5.30 -7.06
CA GLY A 263 12.59 -4.73 -7.59
C GLY A 263 12.30 -3.31 -7.10
N SER A 264 11.11 -2.83 -7.39
CA SER A 264 10.62 -1.55 -6.87
C SER A 264 10.36 -1.64 -5.36
N ALA A 265 10.68 -0.58 -4.62
CA ALA A 265 10.55 -0.53 -3.16
C ALA A 265 10.43 0.91 -2.67
N THR A 266 10.16 1.08 -1.37
CA THR A 266 10.07 2.37 -0.72
C THR A 266 11.08 2.47 0.41
N GLN A 267 11.91 3.52 0.40
CA GLN A 267 12.86 3.88 1.44
C GLN A 267 12.40 5.10 2.22
N TYR A 268 13.02 5.40 3.37
CA TYR A 268 12.72 6.61 4.10
C TYR A 268 13.97 7.23 4.75
N PHE A 269 13.89 8.54 4.98
CA PHE A 269 14.92 9.34 5.65
C PHE A 269 14.28 10.07 6.82
N VAL A 270 15.01 10.19 7.94
CA VAL A 270 14.56 10.94 9.12
C VAL A 270 15.51 12.10 9.34
N GLY A 271 14.99 13.33 9.49
CA GLY A 271 15.86 14.49 9.58
C GLY A 271 15.18 15.76 10.05
N GLU A 272 15.77 16.87 9.66
CA GLU A 272 15.25 18.23 9.85
C GLU A 272 14.94 18.86 8.48
N PHE A 273 13.88 19.65 8.42
CA PHE A 273 13.53 20.44 7.24
C PHE A 273 13.19 21.86 7.66
N ASP A 274 13.85 22.83 7.07
CA ASP A 274 13.74 24.25 7.40
C ASP A 274 12.81 25.05 6.48
N GLY A 275 12.09 24.38 5.59
CA GLY A 275 11.23 25.00 4.56
C GLY A 275 11.92 25.12 3.21
N THR A 276 13.20 24.78 3.10
CA THR A 276 14.01 24.84 1.88
C THR A 276 14.94 23.64 1.71
N THR A 277 15.51 23.14 2.82
CA THR A 277 16.56 22.11 2.82
C THR A 277 16.23 21.01 3.79
N PHE A 278 16.38 19.76 3.37
CA PHE A 278 16.29 18.60 4.22
C PHE A 278 17.69 18.12 4.62
N LYS A 279 17.90 17.87 5.93
CA LYS A 279 19.14 17.28 6.47
C LYS A 279 18.84 15.95 7.11
N ASN A 280 19.42 14.88 6.59
CA ASN A 280 19.30 13.54 7.16
C ASN A 280 19.96 13.51 8.57
N ALA A 281 19.26 12.97 9.56
CA ALA A 281 19.76 12.82 10.94
C ALA A 281 20.39 11.44 11.19
N ASN A 282 20.13 10.46 10.31
CA ASN A 282 20.73 9.14 10.35
C ASN A 282 22.01 9.09 9.50
N SER A 283 22.80 8.02 9.65
CA SER A 283 23.98 7.80 8.80
C SER A 283 23.60 7.61 7.34
N ASN A 284 24.33 8.23 6.43
CA ASN A 284 24.14 8.09 4.98
C ASN A 284 24.52 6.69 4.45
N GLU A 285 25.23 5.90 5.26
CA GLU A 285 25.68 4.54 4.88
C GLU A 285 24.56 3.49 4.97
N LYS A 286 23.42 3.82 5.61
CA LYS A 286 22.31 2.90 5.82
C LYS A 286 21.08 3.32 5.03
N ILE A 287 20.58 2.40 4.21
CA ILE A 287 19.27 2.52 3.58
C ILE A 287 18.22 1.96 4.53
N PHE A 288 17.21 2.75 4.85
CA PHE A 288 16.07 2.31 5.62
C PHE A 288 14.89 2.04 4.70
N TRP A 289 14.57 0.77 4.54
CA TRP A 289 13.42 0.35 3.78
C TRP A 289 12.15 0.47 4.61
N LEU A 290 11.11 1.02 3.99
CA LEU A 290 9.77 1.10 4.59
C LEU A 290 9.17 -0.30 4.74
N ASP A 291 9.44 -1.17 3.77
CA ASP A 291 8.97 -2.55 3.71
C ASP A 291 10.05 -3.41 3.05
N TYR A 292 10.26 -4.62 3.56
CA TYR A 292 11.26 -5.56 3.05
C TYR A 292 10.65 -6.65 2.17
N GLY A 293 9.32 -6.74 2.11
CA GLY A 293 8.62 -7.58 1.16
C GLY A 293 8.77 -7.05 -0.27
N SER A 294 8.31 -7.83 -1.23
CA SER A 294 8.40 -7.46 -2.64
C SER A 294 7.32 -6.46 -3.05
N ASP A 295 6.19 -6.39 -2.32
CA ASP A 295 4.96 -5.80 -2.83
C ASP A 295 4.44 -4.62 -2.00
N ASN A 296 5.29 -3.62 -1.78
CA ASN A 296 4.90 -2.34 -1.20
C ASN A 296 5.64 -1.20 -1.90
N TYR A 297 4.93 -0.48 -2.75
CA TYR A 297 5.51 0.58 -3.57
C TYR A 297 4.64 1.84 -3.58
N ALA A 298 5.22 2.98 -4.00
CA ALA A 298 4.55 4.27 -4.13
C ALA A 298 3.80 4.72 -2.87
N SER A 299 4.31 4.33 -1.69
CA SER A 299 3.65 4.60 -0.40
C SER A 299 3.64 6.07 -0.06
N VAL A 300 2.46 6.63 0.20
CA VAL A 300 2.25 8.03 0.58
C VAL A 300 1.32 8.17 1.78
N VAL A 301 1.36 9.33 2.43
CA VAL A 301 0.64 9.61 3.68
C VAL A 301 -0.58 10.49 3.43
N PHE A 302 -1.68 10.22 4.13
CA PHE A 302 -2.88 11.06 4.10
C PHE A 302 -2.59 12.49 4.57
N CYS A 303 -2.97 13.45 3.76
CA CYS A 303 -3.07 14.84 4.18
C CYS A 303 -4.22 15.02 5.19
N ASN A 304 -3.97 15.79 6.25
CA ASN A 304 -4.98 16.15 7.26
C ASN A 304 -5.61 14.94 7.98
N GLY A 305 -4.81 13.91 8.28
CA GLY A 305 -5.31 12.76 9.06
C GLY A 305 -5.95 13.19 10.40
N PRO A 306 -7.04 12.54 10.83
CA PRO A 306 -7.71 12.87 12.09
C PRO A 306 -6.76 12.63 13.27
N ASP A 307 -6.93 13.41 14.34
CA ASP A 307 -6.12 13.33 15.58
C ASP A 307 -4.61 13.49 15.32
N ASN A 308 -4.22 14.19 14.24
CA ASN A 308 -2.83 14.33 13.77
C ASN A 308 -2.14 13.01 13.51
N LYS A 309 -2.89 11.97 13.14
CA LYS A 309 -2.33 10.68 12.75
C LYS A 309 -1.77 10.72 11.35
N HIS A 310 -0.60 10.12 11.20
CA HIS A 310 0.01 9.89 9.90
C HIS A 310 -0.37 8.48 9.43
N ILE A 311 -1.29 8.41 8.48
CA ILE A 311 -1.79 7.15 7.93
C ILE A 311 -1.22 6.99 6.53
N LEU A 312 -0.54 5.87 6.30
CA LEU A 312 0.15 5.53 5.06
C LEU A 312 -0.62 4.43 4.32
N ILE A 313 -0.66 4.52 3.00
CA ILE A 313 -1.08 3.45 2.09
C ILE A 313 -0.06 3.35 0.96
N GLY A 314 0.26 2.13 0.53
CA GLY A 314 1.11 1.83 -0.62
C GLY A 314 0.39 1.01 -1.69
N TRP A 315 0.95 0.96 -2.89
CA TRP A 315 0.54 0.03 -3.94
C TRP A 315 1.11 -1.36 -3.65
N MET A 316 0.21 -2.34 -3.54
CA MET A 316 0.56 -3.74 -3.27
C MET A 316 0.85 -4.45 -4.59
N SER A 317 2.04 -4.25 -5.11
CA SER A 317 2.60 -4.92 -6.28
C SER A 317 4.06 -4.50 -6.51
N ASN A 318 4.68 -5.04 -7.57
CA ASN A 318 6.06 -4.73 -7.96
C ASN A 318 6.16 -4.58 -9.48
N TRP A 319 6.90 -3.57 -9.96
CA TRP A 319 7.08 -3.31 -11.39
C TRP A 319 7.75 -4.46 -12.15
N LEU A 320 8.46 -5.37 -11.46
CA LEU A 320 9.05 -6.56 -12.10
C LEU A 320 7.99 -7.47 -12.74
N TYR A 321 6.76 -7.52 -12.19
CA TYR A 321 5.73 -8.47 -12.62
C TYR A 321 4.29 -7.93 -12.63
N ALA A 322 4.06 -6.70 -12.23
CA ALA A 322 2.70 -6.17 -12.04
C ALA A 322 1.77 -6.36 -13.25
N THR A 323 2.28 -6.25 -14.48
CA THR A 323 1.49 -6.44 -15.71
C THR A 323 1.21 -7.91 -16.05
N LYS A 324 1.85 -8.87 -15.35
CA LYS A 324 1.82 -10.31 -15.66
C LYS A 324 1.08 -11.15 -14.62
N VAL A 325 0.78 -10.58 -13.43
CA VAL A 325 0.11 -11.34 -12.35
C VAL A 325 -1.21 -11.98 -12.83
N PRO A 326 -1.58 -13.18 -12.35
CA PRO A 326 -2.67 -13.99 -12.90
C PRO A 326 -4.05 -13.54 -12.42
N THR A 327 -4.35 -12.25 -12.50
CA THR A 327 -5.70 -11.68 -12.32
C THR A 327 -6.24 -11.21 -13.66
N GLU A 328 -7.52 -11.41 -13.96
CA GLU A 328 -8.07 -11.23 -15.30
C GLU A 328 -8.89 -9.94 -15.46
N LYS A 329 -9.82 -9.68 -14.53
CA LYS A 329 -10.76 -8.56 -14.65
C LYS A 329 -10.32 -7.29 -13.91
N TRP A 330 -9.41 -7.43 -13.00
CA TRP A 330 -8.87 -6.36 -12.15
C TRP A 330 -7.37 -6.61 -11.93
N ARG A 331 -6.65 -5.58 -11.56
CA ARG A 331 -5.21 -5.70 -11.30
C ARG A 331 -4.78 -4.79 -10.18
N SER A 332 -4.05 -5.37 -9.21
CA SER A 332 -3.44 -4.75 -8.04
C SER A 332 -4.41 -4.44 -6.90
N ALA A 333 -3.83 -4.20 -5.73
CA ALA A 333 -4.51 -3.76 -4.52
C ALA A 333 -3.70 -2.66 -3.84
N MET A 334 -4.26 -2.01 -2.83
CA MET A 334 -3.53 -1.18 -1.87
C MET A 334 -3.15 -2.01 -0.65
N THR A 335 -2.06 -1.65 0.04
CA THR A 335 -1.71 -2.21 1.35
C THR A 335 -2.77 -1.85 2.39
N LEU A 336 -2.76 -2.50 3.55
CA LEU A 336 -3.49 -2.02 4.71
C LEU A 336 -3.08 -0.58 5.02
N PRO A 337 -4.03 0.28 5.39
CA PRO A 337 -3.72 1.57 6.00
C PRO A 337 -2.93 1.38 7.29
N ARG A 338 -1.76 2.01 7.39
CA ARG A 338 -0.81 1.87 8.50
C ARG A 338 -0.63 3.19 9.23
N GLU A 339 -0.78 3.20 10.55
CA GLU A 339 -0.42 4.35 11.39
C GLU A 339 1.09 4.39 11.58
N LEU A 340 1.71 5.52 11.24
CA LEU A 340 3.15 5.74 11.38
C LEU A 340 3.46 6.30 12.76
N LYS A 341 4.53 5.80 13.39
CA LYS A 341 5.12 6.31 14.62
C LYS A 341 6.62 6.45 14.45
N LEU A 342 7.19 7.50 14.97
CA LEU A 342 8.63 7.71 14.96
C LEU A 342 9.18 7.48 16.35
N LYS A 343 10.17 6.59 16.49
CA LYS A 343 10.84 6.34 17.76
C LYS A 343 12.35 6.62 17.66
N ASP A 344 12.90 7.10 18.76
CA ASP A 344 14.34 7.20 18.96
C ASP A 344 14.80 5.88 19.59
N THR A 345 15.56 5.10 18.86
CA THR A 345 16.04 3.78 19.27
C THR A 345 17.55 3.80 19.46
N GLU A 346 18.13 2.75 20.04
CA GLU A 346 19.60 2.58 20.14
C GLU A 346 20.30 2.59 18.76
N ASN A 347 19.55 2.29 17.69
CA ASN A 347 20.02 2.31 16.31
C ASN A 347 19.69 3.62 15.57
N GLY A 348 19.30 4.70 16.28
CA GLY A 348 18.85 5.97 15.75
C GLY A 348 17.34 6.02 15.50
N PHE A 349 16.88 7.05 14.80
CA PHE A 349 15.46 7.22 14.52
C PHE A 349 14.92 6.14 13.58
N ARG A 350 13.80 5.51 13.98
CA ARG A 350 13.10 4.48 13.18
C ARG A 350 11.64 4.78 13.03
N LEU A 351 11.13 4.53 11.84
CA LEU A 351 9.71 4.62 11.52
C LEU A 351 9.05 3.27 11.79
N PHE A 352 8.08 3.25 12.69
CA PHE A 352 7.28 2.10 13.04
C PHE A 352 5.94 2.19 12.32
N GLN A 353 5.41 1.07 11.87
CA GLN A 353 4.16 0.97 11.15
C GLN A 353 3.22 0.02 11.89
N GLU A 354 2.04 0.51 12.26
CA GLU A 354 1.04 -0.31 12.92
C GLU A 354 -0.22 -0.38 12.05
N PRO A 355 -0.81 -1.57 11.84
CA PRO A 355 -2.12 -1.67 11.20
C PRO A 355 -3.16 -0.94 12.04
N LEU A 356 -4.12 -0.31 11.40
CA LEU A 356 -5.14 0.47 12.10
C LEU A 356 -6.00 -0.42 13.02
N LYS A 357 -6.40 0.14 14.15
CA LYS A 357 -7.23 -0.57 15.12
C LYS A 357 -8.63 -0.92 14.60
N THR A 358 -9.10 -0.23 13.56
CA THR A 358 -10.39 -0.50 12.90
C THR A 358 -10.47 -1.92 12.34
N PHE A 359 -9.36 -2.53 11.93
CA PHE A 359 -9.33 -3.91 11.46
C PHE A 359 -9.76 -4.94 12.51
N LYS A 360 -9.77 -4.58 13.81
CA LYS A 360 -10.30 -5.45 14.87
C LYS A 360 -11.80 -5.74 14.71
N GLU A 361 -12.53 -4.89 14.01
CA GLU A 361 -13.96 -5.08 13.73
C GLU A 361 -14.21 -6.21 12.73
N LEU A 362 -13.19 -6.60 11.96
CA LEU A 362 -13.27 -7.77 11.08
C LEU A 362 -13.13 -9.10 11.81
N ARG A 363 -12.67 -9.12 13.06
CA ARG A 363 -12.45 -10.35 13.82
C ARG A 363 -13.78 -11.06 14.09
N LYS A 364 -13.84 -12.34 13.69
CA LYS A 364 -15.02 -13.19 13.86
C LYS A 364 -14.87 -14.17 15.01
N ASN A 365 -13.85 -15.02 14.94
CA ASN A 365 -13.58 -16.05 15.93
C ASN A 365 -12.13 -15.93 16.42
N GLN A 366 -11.92 -16.16 17.72
CA GLN A 366 -10.58 -16.24 18.29
C GLN A 366 -10.23 -17.69 18.57
N VAL A 367 -9.09 -18.15 18.07
CA VAL A 367 -8.53 -19.48 18.36
C VAL A 367 -7.42 -19.35 19.38
N PHE A 368 -7.45 -20.20 20.41
CA PHE A 368 -6.46 -20.22 21.48
C PHE A 368 -5.56 -21.46 21.34
N ILE A 369 -4.25 -21.26 21.28
CA ILE A 369 -3.28 -22.35 21.35
C ILE A 369 -2.90 -22.57 22.81
N LYS A 370 -2.96 -23.82 23.28
CA LYS A 370 -2.40 -24.20 24.58
C LYS A 370 -0.88 -24.17 24.51
N SER A 371 -0.23 -23.46 25.45
CA SER A 371 1.24 -23.30 25.49
C SER A 371 2.02 -24.62 25.54
N ASP A 372 1.39 -25.70 26.01
CA ASP A 372 2.02 -27.02 26.15
C ASP A 372 2.02 -27.84 24.84
N ALA A 373 1.30 -27.37 23.82
CA ALA A 373 1.15 -28.13 22.56
C ALA A 373 2.50 -28.32 21.83
N LEU A 374 3.39 -27.30 21.83
CA LEU A 374 4.74 -27.38 21.24
C LEU A 374 5.77 -28.07 22.14
N ARG A 375 5.49 -28.23 23.45
CA ARG A 375 6.40 -28.94 24.38
C ARG A 375 6.36 -30.46 24.22
N ASN A 376 5.30 -31.02 23.64
CA ASN A 376 5.02 -32.46 23.60
C ASN A 376 5.50 -33.16 22.33
N LYS A 377 6.66 -32.81 21.75
CA LYS A 377 7.32 -33.48 20.62
C LYS A 377 6.63 -33.34 19.23
N LYS A 378 5.72 -32.42 19.04
CA LYS A 378 5.20 -32.09 17.71
C LYS A 378 5.94 -30.88 17.17
N ASP A 379 6.58 -31.04 16.02
CA ASP A 379 7.22 -29.92 15.30
C ASP A 379 6.21 -29.02 14.59
N THR A 380 4.94 -29.43 14.54
CA THR A 380 3.84 -28.71 13.86
C THR A 380 2.56 -28.78 14.69
N ILE A 381 1.86 -27.64 14.80
CA ILE A 381 0.55 -27.53 15.42
C ILE A 381 -0.39 -26.87 14.40
N GLU A 382 -1.46 -27.57 14.06
CA GLU A 382 -2.57 -26.95 13.32
C GLU A 382 -3.30 -25.96 14.22
N VAL A 383 -3.42 -24.72 13.74
CA VAL A 383 -4.00 -23.59 14.49
C VAL A 383 -5.36 -23.22 13.97
N ILE A 384 -5.51 -23.12 12.67
CA ILE A 384 -6.75 -22.73 11.99
C ILE A 384 -7.05 -23.72 10.88
N HIS A 385 -8.31 -24.11 10.79
CA HIS A 385 -8.84 -24.95 9.73
C HIS A 385 -10.11 -24.33 9.15
N ASN A 386 -10.24 -24.33 7.82
CA ASN A 386 -11.36 -23.76 7.06
C ASN A 386 -11.52 -22.23 7.14
N SER A 387 -10.44 -21.48 7.35
CA SER A 387 -10.48 -20.02 7.23
C SER A 387 -9.40 -19.50 6.28
N LYS A 388 -9.80 -18.68 5.31
CA LYS A 388 -8.92 -18.07 4.31
C LYS A 388 -8.50 -16.64 4.63
N LEU A 389 -9.16 -16.01 5.59
CA LEU A 389 -8.88 -14.64 6.04
C LEU A 389 -8.46 -14.69 7.50
N ASN A 390 -7.23 -14.30 7.78
CA ASN A 390 -6.68 -14.51 9.12
C ASN A 390 -5.87 -13.32 9.61
N GLU A 391 -6.00 -13.04 10.91
CA GLU A 391 -5.10 -12.16 11.66
C GLU A 391 -4.41 -12.97 12.76
N ILE A 392 -3.08 -12.96 12.76
CA ILE A 392 -2.27 -13.79 13.64
C ILE A 392 -1.32 -12.90 14.43
N TYR A 393 -1.31 -13.07 15.74
CA TYR A 393 -0.40 -12.36 16.64
C TYR A 393 0.44 -13.36 17.41
N LEU A 394 1.76 -13.35 17.19
CA LEU A 394 2.74 -14.23 17.83
C LEU A 394 3.69 -13.44 18.71
N GLU A 395 3.92 -13.93 19.92
CA GLU A 395 5.02 -13.50 20.82
C GLU A 395 5.88 -14.72 21.17
N VAL A 396 7.14 -14.70 20.81
CA VAL A 396 8.10 -15.78 21.06
C VAL A 396 9.21 -15.28 21.97
N ASN A 397 9.50 -16.05 23.04
CA ASN A 397 10.60 -15.73 23.94
C ASN A 397 11.90 -16.39 23.47
N LEU A 398 12.83 -15.60 22.95
CA LEU A 398 14.11 -16.07 22.41
C LEU A 398 15.04 -16.66 23.46
N GLN A 399 15.06 -16.17 24.71
CA GLN A 399 15.94 -16.68 25.75
C GLN A 399 15.62 -18.12 26.13
N LYS A 400 14.34 -18.51 26.02
CA LYS A 400 13.83 -19.85 26.31
C LYS A 400 13.78 -20.74 25.08
N THR A 401 13.68 -20.12 23.90
CA THR A 401 13.58 -20.81 22.61
C THR A 401 14.96 -21.23 22.15
N LYS A 402 15.14 -22.56 21.95
CA LYS A 402 16.34 -23.14 21.34
C LYS A 402 16.10 -23.52 19.87
N ALA A 403 14.97 -23.07 19.31
CA ALA A 403 14.63 -23.31 17.93
C ALA A 403 15.53 -22.47 17.02
N GLU A 404 16.09 -23.10 15.99
CA GLU A 404 16.84 -22.42 14.93
C GLU A 404 15.94 -21.58 14.04
N SER A 405 14.67 -21.99 13.90
CA SER A 405 13.64 -21.26 13.16
C SER A 405 12.24 -21.61 13.67
N PHE A 406 11.30 -20.73 13.38
CA PHE A 406 9.87 -21.02 13.52
C PHE A 406 9.09 -20.26 12.44
N SER A 407 7.93 -20.81 12.05
CA SER A 407 7.11 -20.20 11.02
C SER A 407 5.61 -20.46 11.21
N VAL A 408 4.84 -19.61 10.59
CA VAL A 408 3.42 -19.80 10.27
C VAL A 408 3.34 -20.26 8.82
N VAL A 409 2.70 -21.39 8.58
CA VAL A 409 2.51 -21.96 7.23
C VAL A 409 1.03 -21.93 6.89
N ALA A 410 0.69 -21.14 5.88
CA ALA A 410 -0.64 -21.18 5.26
C ALA A 410 -0.61 -22.17 4.11
N SER A 411 -1.58 -23.09 4.05
CA SER A 411 -1.59 -24.17 3.04
C SER A 411 -3.00 -24.54 2.59
N ASN A 412 -3.07 -25.24 1.47
CA ASN A 412 -4.31 -25.81 0.92
C ASN A 412 -4.20 -27.34 0.73
N ARG A 413 -5.29 -27.94 0.28
CA ARG A 413 -5.38 -29.42 0.11
C ARG A 413 -4.54 -29.95 -1.06
N VAL A 414 -4.14 -29.10 -2.00
CA VAL A 414 -3.32 -29.51 -3.16
C VAL A 414 -1.82 -29.40 -2.88
N GLY A 415 -1.45 -28.99 -1.66
CA GLY A 415 -0.06 -28.97 -1.20
C GLY A 415 0.70 -27.67 -1.50
N GLU A 416 0.01 -26.63 -1.97
CA GLU A 416 0.58 -25.30 -2.07
C GLU A 416 0.70 -24.67 -0.67
N GLN A 417 1.73 -23.86 -0.46
CA GLN A 417 1.99 -23.24 0.85
C GLN A 417 2.69 -21.90 0.74
N LEU A 418 2.39 -21.04 1.70
CA LEU A 418 3.10 -19.79 2.00
C LEU A 418 3.69 -19.91 3.40
N GLU A 419 4.98 -19.65 3.54
CA GLU A 419 5.66 -19.73 4.83
C GLU A 419 6.11 -18.35 5.30
N ILE A 420 5.78 -17.98 6.54
CA ILE A 420 6.11 -16.70 7.16
C ILE A 420 6.83 -17.00 8.47
N GLY A 421 8.07 -16.56 8.64
CA GLY A 421 8.80 -16.98 9.81
C GLY A 421 9.96 -16.10 10.24
N TYR A 422 10.72 -16.63 11.18
CA TYR A 422 11.96 -16.07 11.67
C TYR A 422 13.04 -17.14 11.72
N ASN A 423 14.22 -16.82 11.22
CA ASN A 423 15.42 -17.65 11.30
C ASN A 423 16.39 -17.00 12.30
N ALA A 424 16.73 -17.74 13.38
CA ALA A 424 17.58 -17.24 14.46
C ALA A 424 19.07 -17.20 14.09
N GLU A 425 19.51 -18.05 13.16
CA GLU A 425 20.90 -18.07 12.71
C GLU A 425 21.23 -16.84 11.86
N SER A 426 20.35 -16.52 10.90
CA SER A 426 20.52 -15.36 10.02
C SER A 426 19.97 -14.06 10.59
N HIS A 427 19.26 -14.12 11.74
CA HIS A 427 18.56 -12.99 12.36
C HIS A 427 17.58 -12.27 11.39
N ASN A 428 16.90 -13.02 10.51
CA ASN A 428 15.96 -12.49 9.56
C ASN A 428 14.53 -12.99 9.79
N TYR A 429 13.56 -12.09 9.62
CA TYR A 429 12.20 -12.45 9.27
C TYR A 429 12.15 -12.81 7.79
N TYR A 430 11.18 -13.64 7.39
CA TYR A 430 11.05 -14.02 5.99
C TYR A 430 9.60 -14.31 5.59
N ILE A 431 9.34 -14.15 4.30
CA ILE A 431 8.17 -14.70 3.61
C ILE A 431 8.70 -15.55 2.46
N ASP A 432 8.39 -16.84 2.46
CA ASP A 432 8.66 -17.75 1.35
C ASP A 432 7.38 -18.05 0.58
N ARG A 433 7.28 -17.47 -0.63
CA ARG A 433 6.16 -17.68 -1.55
C ARG A 433 6.50 -18.62 -2.71
N THR A 434 7.66 -19.28 -2.69
CA THR A 434 8.15 -20.12 -3.81
C THR A 434 7.24 -21.30 -4.13
N LYS A 435 6.37 -21.70 -3.19
CA LYS A 435 5.40 -22.79 -3.33
C LYS A 435 3.96 -22.31 -3.19
N SER A 436 3.68 -21.02 -3.36
CA SER A 436 2.37 -20.42 -3.03
C SER A 436 1.33 -20.51 -4.14
N GLY A 437 1.51 -21.39 -5.14
CA GLY A 437 0.59 -21.62 -6.24
C GLY A 437 1.19 -21.22 -7.59
N LYS A 438 0.53 -20.32 -8.32
CA LYS A 438 1.00 -19.82 -9.61
C LYS A 438 2.18 -18.88 -9.41
N VAL A 439 3.39 -19.39 -9.59
CA VAL A 439 4.65 -18.63 -9.35
C VAL A 439 5.54 -18.54 -10.59
N ASP A 440 5.14 -19.15 -11.70
CA ASP A 440 5.93 -19.32 -12.94
C ASP A 440 5.62 -18.28 -14.04
N PHE A 441 4.67 -17.36 -13.81
CA PHE A 441 4.31 -16.33 -14.78
C PHE A 441 5.39 -15.25 -14.96
N GLU A 442 6.28 -15.09 -13.97
CA GLU A 442 7.47 -14.24 -14.03
C GLU A 442 8.57 -14.78 -13.11
N LYS A 443 9.79 -14.88 -13.63
CA LYS A 443 10.93 -15.48 -12.93
C LYS A 443 11.24 -14.80 -11.59
N SER A 444 11.12 -13.48 -11.51
CA SER A 444 11.37 -12.70 -10.31
C SER A 444 10.26 -12.81 -9.25
N PHE A 445 9.13 -13.47 -9.57
CA PHE A 445 8.04 -13.62 -8.63
C PHE A 445 8.29 -14.71 -7.58
N SER A 446 8.86 -15.85 -8.00
CA SER A 446 9.14 -16.97 -7.10
C SER A 446 10.37 -16.68 -6.22
N SER A 447 10.16 -15.99 -5.10
CA SER A 447 11.25 -15.49 -4.25
C SER A 447 10.97 -15.69 -2.76
N VAL A 448 12.02 -15.50 -1.97
CA VAL A 448 11.97 -15.41 -0.51
C VAL A 448 12.34 -13.99 -0.11
N ALA A 449 11.39 -13.26 0.45
CA ALA A 449 11.66 -11.95 1.03
C ALA A 449 12.33 -12.11 2.38
N LEU A 450 13.43 -11.37 2.61
CA LEU A 450 14.21 -11.40 3.86
C LEU A 450 14.25 -10.00 4.48
N ALA A 451 13.96 -9.92 5.77
CA ALA A 451 13.97 -8.67 6.53
C ALA A 451 14.84 -8.79 7.78
N PRO A 452 15.89 -7.97 7.93
CA PRO A 452 16.75 -8.04 9.11
C PRO A 452 15.96 -7.65 10.36
N ARG A 453 16.14 -8.40 11.42
CA ARG A 453 15.67 -8.01 12.74
C ARG A 453 16.65 -7.00 13.34
N THR A 454 16.17 -5.79 13.60
CA THR A 454 16.97 -4.70 14.16
C THR A 454 16.82 -4.58 15.67
N SER A 455 15.75 -5.12 16.23
CA SER A 455 15.46 -5.10 17.66
C SER A 455 16.36 -6.06 18.45
N ASN A 456 16.93 -5.60 19.58
CA ASN A 456 17.68 -6.41 20.54
C ASN A 456 16.80 -7.01 21.64
N ASN A 457 15.48 -6.85 21.57
CA ASN A 457 14.56 -7.42 22.54
C ASN A 457 14.68 -8.95 22.60
N SER A 458 14.58 -9.52 23.81
CA SER A 458 14.55 -10.97 24.00
C SER A 458 13.23 -11.63 23.52
N GLU A 459 12.29 -10.84 23.06
CA GLU A 459 10.99 -11.27 22.59
C GLU A 459 10.81 -10.86 21.13
N ILE A 460 10.42 -11.81 20.30
CA ILE A 460 9.94 -11.56 18.93
C ILE A 460 8.44 -11.35 18.99
N LYS A 461 7.97 -10.37 18.25
CA LYS A 461 6.55 -10.16 17.99
C LYS A 461 6.32 -10.18 16.49
N MET A 462 5.32 -10.92 16.03
CA MET A 462 4.89 -10.93 14.64
C MET A 462 3.36 -10.74 14.60
N HIS A 463 2.90 -9.73 13.90
CA HIS A 463 1.49 -9.46 13.64
C HIS A 463 1.27 -9.63 12.14
N ILE A 464 0.51 -10.64 11.75
CA ILE A 464 0.35 -11.11 10.38
C ILE A 464 -1.11 -10.93 9.97
N PHE A 465 -1.34 -10.30 8.81
CA PHE A 465 -2.63 -10.28 8.14
C PHE A 465 -2.54 -11.09 6.86
N LEU A 466 -3.41 -12.07 6.72
CA LEU A 466 -3.49 -12.96 5.56
C LEU A 466 -4.83 -12.77 4.87
N ASP A 467 -4.81 -12.23 3.66
CA ASP A 467 -5.94 -12.17 2.74
C ASP A 467 -5.85 -13.33 1.72
N VAL A 468 -6.78 -13.45 0.82
CA VAL A 468 -6.84 -14.55 -0.15
C VAL A 468 -5.64 -14.60 -1.11
N ALA A 469 -4.97 -13.49 -1.32
CA ALA A 469 -3.84 -13.36 -2.26
C ALA A 469 -2.76 -12.38 -1.79
N SER A 470 -2.72 -12.05 -0.50
CA SER A 470 -1.68 -11.17 0.06
C SER A 470 -1.43 -11.47 1.53
N VAL A 471 -0.22 -11.14 1.97
CA VAL A 471 0.20 -11.18 3.35
C VAL A 471 0.96 -9.92 3.73
N GLU A 472 0.62 -9.34 4.88
CA GLU A 472 1.35 -8.24 5.50
C GLU A 472 1.81 -8.65 6.90
N VAL A 473 3.10 -8.49 7.18
CA VAL A 473 3.74 -8.88 8.43
C VAL A 473 4.37 -7.67 9.09
N PHE A 474 3.96 -7.42 10.33
CA PHE A 474 4.47 -6.34 11.18
C PHE A 474 5.27 -6.96 12.33
N CYS A 475 6.58 -6.86 12.27
CA CYS A 475 7.49 -7.47 13.22
C CYS A 475 7.96 -6.44 14.27
N ASP A 476 8.15 -6.89 15.51
CA ASP A 476 8.62 -6.09 16.65
C ASP A 476 7.87 -4.74 16.77
N ASP A 477 6.53 -4.81 16.88
CA ASP A 477 5.62 -3.67 16.95
C ASP A 477 5.69 -2.76 15.68
N GLY A 478 6.04 -3.34 14.52
CA GLY A 478 6.08 -2.65 13.24
C GLY A 478 7.39 -1.92 12.92
N GLU A 479 8.48 -2.22 13.64
CA GLU A 479 9.83 -1.74 13.31
C GLU A 479 10.31 -2.31 11.98
N THR A 480 9.98 -3.57 11.71
CA THR A 480 10.27 -4.26 10.46
C THR A 480 8.97 -4.77 9.86
N THR A 481 8.73 -4.51 8.58
CA THR A 481 7.53 -4.95 7.87
C THR A 481 7.89 -5.68 6.58
N LEU A 482 7.04 -6.63 6.19
CA LEU A 482 7.10 -7.35 4.91
C LEU A 482 5.70 -7.44 4.32
N THR A 483 5.60 -7.21 3.02
CA THR A 483 4.35 -7.31 2.26
C THR A 483 4.60 -8.10 0.98
N ASP A 484 3.88 -9.20 0.81
CA ASP A 484 3.95 -10.02 -0.42
C ASP A 484 2.56 -10.39 -0.92
N ILE A 485 2.41 -10.47 -2.25
CA ILE A 485 1.26 -11.08 -2.91
C ILE A 485 1.59 -12.52 -3.31
N PHE A 486 0.55 -13.35 -3.43
CA PHE A 486 0.66 -14.74 -3.85
C PHE A 486 -0.62 -15.19 -4.58
N PHE A 487 -0.57 -16.26 -5.34
CA PHE A 487 -1.68 -16.69 -6.19
C PHE A 487 -1.93 -18.20 -6.10
N PRO A 488 -2.57 -18.70 -5.03
CA PRO A 488 -2.85 -20.11 -4.86
C PRO A 488 -3.90 -20.58 -5.88
N THR A 489 -3.82 -21.83 -6.32
CA THR A 489 -4.83 -22.41 -7.20
C THR A 489 -6.12 -22.74 -6.46
N GLU A 490 -6.03 -22.95 -5.15
CA GLU A 490 -7.14 -23.06 -4.21
C GLU A 490 -6.83 -22.20 -2.97
N ASP A 491 -7.84 -21.59 -2.35
CA ASP A 491 -7.66 -20.78 -1.15
C ASP A 491 -6.86 -21.53 -0.07
N PHE A 492 -5.94 -20.83 0.59
CA PHE A 492 -5.31 -21.34 1.80
C PHE A 492 -6.33 -21.35 2.93
N THR A 493 -6.65 -22.54 3.43
CA THR A 493 -7.66 -22.73 4.47
C THR A 493 -7.12 -23.34 5.75
N LYS A 494 -5.84 -23.71 5.75
CA LYS A 494 -5.16 -24.32 6.89
C LYS A 494 -3.98 -23.46 7.31
N ILE A 495 -3.88 -23.18 8.60
CA ILE A 495 -2.75 -22.49 9.22
C ILE A 495 -2.07 -23.40 10.22
N ASP A 496 -0.80 -23.68 10.02
CA ASP A 496 0.05 -24.42 10.94
C ASP A 496 1.09 -23.48 11.57
N LEU A 497 1.37 -23.68 12.85
CA LEU A 497 2.57 -23.15 13.51
C LEU A 497 3.64 -24.23 13.53
N VAL A 498 4.77 -23.95 12.90
CA VAL A 498 5.89 -24.89 12.76
C VAL A 498 7.06 -24.39 13.59
N GLY A 499 7.72 -25.27 14.30
CA GLY A 499 8.92 -24.96 15.05
C GLY A 499 9.52 -26.22 15.60
N ASN A 500 10.85 -26.26 15.75
CA ASN A 500 11.49 -27.42 16.36
C ASN A 500 11.16 -27.50 17.87
N LYS A 501 11.51 -28.60 18.52
CA LYS A 501 11.11 -29.09 19.87
C LYS A 501 11.22 -28.09 21.03
N ASN A 502 11.67 -26.87 20.82
CA ASN A 502 12.03 -25.91 21.85
C ASN A 502 11.48 -24.50 21.58
N LEU A 503 10.39 -24.36 20.86
CA LEU A 503 9.71 -23.06 20.65
C LEU A 503 8.88 -22.69 21.89
N PHE A 504 9.23 -21.58 22.54
CA PHE A 504 8.52 -21.05 23.69
C PHE A 504 7.63 -19.86 23.31
N LEU A 505 6.34 -20.14 23.16
CA LEU A 505 5.34 -19.10 23.03
C LEU A 505 5.14 -18.39 24.36
N LYS A 506 5.04 -17.07 24.34
CA LYS A 506 4.82 -16.27 25.55
C LYS A 506 3.43 -16.49 26.11
N THR A 507 3.37 -16.71 27.43
CA THR A 507 2.11 -16.88 28.18
C THR A 507 2.00 -15.80 29.23
N LYS A 508 0.77 -15.35 29.51
CA LYS A 508 0.45 -14.45 30.62
C LYS A 508 -0.26 -15.26 31.71
N ALA A 509 0.29 -15.28 32.93
CA ALA A 509 -0.40 -15.84 34.07
C ALA A 509 -1.42 -14.82 34.60
N THR A 510 -2.68 -15.19 34.65
CA THR A 510 -3.74 -14.44 35.33
C THR A 510 -4.37 -15.37 36.38
N GLY A 511 -3.88 -15.33 37.61
CA GLY A 511 -4.30 -16.26 38.70
C GLY A 511 -3.93 -17.71 38.36
N GLU A 512 -4.88 -18.64 38.53
CA GLU A 512 -4.70 -20.07 38.24
C GLU A 512 -4.75 -20.43 36.75
N LYS A 513 -5.11 -19.48 35.84
CA LYS A 513 -5.19 -19.68 34.39
C LYS A 513 -3.95 -19.11 33.70
N VAL A 514 -3.27 -19.94 32.95
CA VAL A 514 -2.23 -19.53 32.02
C VAL A 514 -2.89 -19.21 30.68
N GLU A 515 -3.01 -17.91 30.35
CA GLU A 515 -3.47 -17.48 29.04
C GLU A 515 -2.27 -17.23 28.11
N THR A 516 -2.35 -17.73 26.88
CA THR A 516 -1.35 -17.38 25.86
C THR A 516 -1.53 -15.93 25.42
N ARG A 517 -0.43 -15.20 25.19
CA ARG A 517 -0.47 -13.89 24.53
C ARG A 517 -0.60 -14.02 23.02
N ASN A 518 -0.44 -15.22 22.50
CA ASN A 518 -0.58 -15.52 21.08
C ASN A 518 -2.06 -15.58 20.74
N LYS A 519 -2.43 -14.87 19.68
CA LYS A 519 -3.82 -14.70 19.26
C LYS A 519 -3.92 -15.00 17.78
N PHE A 520 -4.91 -15.81 17.44
CA PHE A 520 -5.26 -16.17 16.09
C PHE A 520 -6.73 -15.84 15.89
N TYR A 521 -7.04 -15.08 14.87
CA TYR A 521 -8.40 -14.67 14.57
C TYR A 521 -8.75 -15.07 13.14
N GLU A 522 -9.95 -15.61 12.96
CA GLU A 522 -10.61 -15.63 11.67
C GLU A 522 -11.19 -14.24 11.41
N LEU A 523 -11.05 -13.74 10.21
CA LEU A 523 -11.61 -12.46 9.78
C LEU A 523 -12.86 -12.68 8.94
N LYS A 524 -13.78 -11.72 8.97
CA LYS A 524 -14.92 -11.62 8.06
C LYS A 524 -14.58 -10.67 6.91
N ASN A 525 -15.30 -10.83 5.83
CA ASN A 525 -15.29 -9.90 4.69
C ASN A 525 -15.93 -8.58 5.08
#